data_e8aa90663af6c9eaa8f8c8a14c13648a
#
_entry.id   e8aa90663af6c9eaa8f8c8a14c13648a
#
_cell.length_a   1.000
_cell.length_b   1.000
_cell.length_c   1.000
_cell.angle_alpha   90.00
_cell.angle_beta   90.00
_cell.angle_gamma   90.00
#
_symmetry.space_group_name_H-M   'P 1'
#
loop_
_entity.id
_entity.type
_entity.pdbx_description
1 polymer ?
#
loop_
_entity_poly.entity_id
_entity_poly.type
_entity_poly.pdbx_seq_one_letter_code
_entity_poly.pdbx_strand_id
1 'polypeptide(L)'
;MTYPTRITRLALAGALALGAASVGAQTVKIAFIDVLSGPFAQAGVGSLRQLREVVAQLNASSGPKDPKFEVVPFDGKGSPQESTTTLKSASDEGIRYITQGGGSGVAFALVDSINKLAEREPEKATVFLNYAAMDPGLTNDKCSFWHFRFYPSSEMKIEALTTYMKGRPDIKKIYLLNQNYTHGVQVARAARAYLARKRPDIQIVGDDLVPIAATKDFAPQVAKIKSSGADTVITSNWGSDLGLLFKSAKDFGLNINFYTMNANNPSIPTQLGNWGTDKVGVIWNWGHNAPTPELEKIYVAYKQKTGEDFIFAAHWNSMSMLLNAMRQAKSTDAKKVAFALEGMKYNSPIGEIEMRKTDHQLQAPLYLGMWAKQGTKGVKYDAENTGYGFRSEAVWDSYVASQPTSCQMQRPVP
;
A
#
# COMPACT_ATOMS: atom_id res chain seq x y z
N MET A 1 -21.39 -18.76 -95.52
CA MET A 1 -21.49 -19.57 -94.28
C MET A 1 -20.63 -18.87 -93.19
N THR A 2 -21.25 -18.10 -92.36
CA THR A 2 -20.58 -17.29 -91.31
C THR A 2 -21.06 -17.78 -89.97
N TYR A 3 -20.15 -18.25 -89.16
CA TYR A 3 -20.41 -18.62 -87.74
C TYR A 3 -20.09 -17.40 -86.84
N PRO A 4 -20.95 -17.08 -85.88
CA PRO A 4 -20.61 -16.01 -84.86
C PRO A 4 -19.92 -16.63 -83.67
N THR A 5 -18.78 -16.05 -83.30
CA THR A 5 -18.01 -16.30 -82.08
C THR A 5 -18.72 -15.70 -80.86
N ARG A 6 -19.07 -16.53 -79.88
CA ARG A 6 -19.58 -16.11 -78.59
C ARG A 6 -18.40 -15.79 -77.63
N ILE A 7 -18.28 -14.54 -77.24
CA ILE A 7 -17.33 -14.11 -76.23
C ILE A 7 -18.00 -14.31 -74.86
N THR A 8 -17.43 -15.24 -74.06
CA THR A 8 -17.86 -15.50 -72.69
C THR A 8 -17.10 -14.53 -71.81
N ARG A 9 -17.80 -13.58 -71.18
CA ARG A 9 -17.22 -12.69 -70.11
C ARG A 9 -17.20 -13.45 -68.80
N LEU A 10 -16.01 -13.81 -68.29
CA LEU A 10 -15.79 -14.23 -66.91
C LEU A 10 -15.82 -13.00 -66.02
N ALA A 11 -16.84 -12.92 -65.17
CA ALA A 11 -16.87 -11.94 -64.04
C ALA A 11 -16.02 -12.49 -62.95
N LEU A 12 -14.87 -11.82 -62.65
CA LEU A 12 -14.01 -12.07 -61.50
C LEU A 12 -14.63 -11.38 -60.29
N ALA A 13 -15.38 -12.12 -59.47
CA ALA A 13 -15.86 -11.65 -58.18
C ALA A 13 -14.69 -11.72 -57.16
N GLY A 14 -14.00 -10.61 -56.96
CA GLY A 14 -13.00 -10.47 -55.93
C GLY A 14 -13.70 -10.37 -54.55
N ALA A 15 -13.68 -11.44 -53.79
CA ALA A 15 -14.08 -11.43 -52.39
C ALA A 15 -13.02 -10.71 -51.58
N LEU A 16 -13.27 -9.44 -51.22
CA LEU A 16 -12.54 -8.73 -50.15
C LEU A 16 -12.90 -9.39 -48.82
N ALA A 17 -12.11 -10.37 -48.41
CA ALA A 17 -12.09 -10.83 -47.04
C ALA A 17 -11.46 -9.69 -46.16
N LEU A 18 -12.31 -8.82 -45.62
CA LEU A 18 -11.92 -7.96 -44.50
C LEU A 18 -11.60 -8.89 -43.32
N GLY A 19 -10.33 -9.20 -43.15
CA GLY A 19 -9.79 -9.80 -41.95
C GLY A 19 -10.08 -8.86 -40.79
N ALA A 20 -11.16 -9.12 -40.04
CA ALA A 20 -11.34 -8.53 -38.72
C ALA A 20 -10.18 -9.04 -37.88
N ALA A 21 -9.09 -8.28 -37.85
CA ALA A 21 -8.07 -8.46 -36.85
C ALA A 21 -8.80 -8.32 -35.50
N SER A 22 -9.02 -9.43 -34.81
CA SER A 22 -9.46 -9.42 -33.44
C SER A 22 -8.37 -8.67 -32.68
N VAL A 23 -8.62 -7.40 -32.37
CA VAL A 23 -7.76 -6.63 -31.42
C VAL A 23 -7.90 -7.36 -30.09
N GLY A 24 -7.04 -8.34 -29.88
CA GLY A 24 -6.92 -9.02 -28.61
C GLY A 24 -6.64 -7.99 -27.51
N ALA A 25 -7.14 -8.23 -26.32
CA ALA A 25 -6.88 -7.36 -25.17
C ALA A 25 -5.37 -7.15 -25.03
N GLN A 26 -4.92 -5.88 -24.96
CA GLN A 26 -3.51 -5.56 -24.76
C GLN A 26 -3.05 -6.01 -23.37
N THR A 27 -1.92 -6.71 -23.27
CA THR A 27 -1.29 -7.03 -21.99
C THR A 27 -0.45 -5.84 -21.51
N VAL A 28 -0.73 -5.38 -20.31
CA VAL A 28 0.03 -4.33 -19.62
C VAL A 28 0.84 -4.96 -18.51
N LYS A 29 2.16 -4.89 -18.63
CA LYS A 29 3.08 -5.36 -17.58
C LYS A 29 3.18 -4.37 -16.44
N ILE A 30 3.13 -4.88 -15.20
CA ILE A 30 3.33 -4.13 -13.96
C ILE A 30 4.58 -4.66 -13.28
N ALA A 31 5.63 -3.87 -13.19
CA ALA A 31 6.82 -4.27 -12.45
C ALA A 31 6.56 -4.14 -10.94
N PHE A 32 6.62 -5.25 -10.22
CA PHE A 32 6.64 -5.28 -8.77
C PHE A 32 8.10 -5.20 -8.31
N ILE A 33 8.55 -3.99 -7.93
CA ILE A 33 9.93 -3.75 -7.47
C ILE A 33 9.91 -3.63 -5.95
N ASP A 34 10.19 -4.72 -5.24
CA ASP A 34 10.09 -4.72 -3.78
C ASP A 34 11.15 -5.64 -3.13
N VAL A 35 11.08 -5.79 -1.81
CA VAL A 35 11.97 -6.64 -1.03
C VAL A 35 11.51 -8.11 -1.10
N LEU A 36 12.14 -8.90 -1.96
CA LEU A 36 11.82 -10.32 -2.13
C LEU A 36 12.84 -11.26 -1.47
N SER A 37 13.93 -10.71 -0.94
CA SER A 37 14.95 -11.41 -0.20
C SER A 37 15.39 -10.65 1.06
N GLY A 38 16.09 -11.34 1.99
CA GLY A 38 16.60 -10.74 3.23
C GLY A 38 15.57 -10.65 4.37
N PRO A 39 15.86 -9.86 5.43
CA PRO A 39 15.08 -9.86 6.69
C PRO A 39 13.63 -9.43 6.56
N PHE A 40 13.28 -8.68 5.52
CA PHE A 40 11.93 -8.18 5.26
C PHE A 40 11.20 -8.92 4.13
N ALA A 41 11.79 -10.02 3.61
CA ALA A 41 11.24 -10.76 2.47
C ALA A 41 9.78 -11.22 2.66
N GLN A 42 9.41 -11.61 3.88
CA GLN A 42 8.04 -12.06 4.18
C GLN A 42 6.98 -11.00 3.81
N ALA A 43 7.26 -9.72 4.08
CA ALA A 43 6.35 -8.64 3.71
C ALA A 43 6.23 -8.48 2.19
N GLY A 44 7.35 -8.45 1.46
CA GLY A 44 7.36 -8.28 0.00
C GLY A 44 6.78 -9.49 -0.74
N VAL A 45 7.15 -10.71 -0.36
CA VAL A 45 6.65 -11.95 -0.97
C VAL A 45 5.15 -12.12 -0.72
N GLY A 46 4.67 -11.85 0.51
CA GLY A 46 3.24 -11.86 0.83
C GLY A 46 2.47 -10.84 0.01
N SER A 47 3.01 -9.62 -0.13
CA SER A 47 2.42 -8.57 -0.95
C SER A 47 2.34 -8.96 -2.44
N LEU A 48 3.41 -9.56 -3.00
CA LEU A 48 3.42 -10.04 -4.39
C LEU A 48 2.32 -11.09 -4.64
N ARG A 49 2.12 -12.03 -3.70
CA ARG A 49 1.05 -13.04 -3.83
C ARG A 49 -0.32 -12.39 -3.88
N GLN A 50 -0.59 -11.40 -2.99
CA GLN A 50 -1.85 -10.68 -2.97
C GLN A 50 -2.08 -9.87 -4.24
N LEU A 51 -1.05 -9.17 -4.74
CA LEU A 51 -1.14 -8.44 -6.01
C LEU A 51 -1.47 -9.36 -7.20
N ARG A 52 -0.82 -10.52 -7.28
CA ARG A 52 -1.08 -11.51 -8.34
C ARG A 52 -2.51 -12.02 -8.29
N GLU A 53 -3.05 -12.24 -7.10
CA GLU A 53 -4.45 -12.67 -6.96
C GLU A 53 -5.44 -11.57 -7.36
N VAL A 54 -5.20 -10.33 -6.93
CA VAL A 54 -5.98 -9.17 -7.35
C VAL A 54 -5.98 -9.03 -8.87
N VAL A 55 -4.82 -9.12 -9.49
CA VAL A 55 -4.67 -9.04 -10.94
C VAL A 55 -5.41 -10.19 -11.65
N ALA A 56 -5.33 -11.40 -11.12
CA ALA A 56 -6.06 -12.55 -11.68
C ALA A 56 -7.58 -12.34 -11.63
N GLN A 57 -8.12 -11.83 -10.51
CA GLN A 57 -9.54 -11.54 -10.38
C GLN A 57 -10.01 -10.40 -11.31
N LEU A 58 -9.22 -9.32 -11.41
CA LEU A 58 -9.52 -8.22 -12.32
C LEU A 58 -9.46 -8.67 -13.77
N ASN A 59 -8.46 -9.45 -14.16
CA ASN A 59 -8.36 -10.00 -15.52
C ASN A 59 -9.53 -10.92 -15.87
N ALA A 60 -10.02 -11.71 -14.92
CA ALA A 60 -11.18 -12.58 -15.10
C ALA A 60 -12.49 -11.80 -15.27
N SER A 61 -12.64 -10.68 -14.55
CA SER A 61 -13.86 -9.87 -14.54
C SER A 61 -13.88 -8.73 -15.57
N SER A 62 -12.74 -8.40 -16.18
CA SER A 62 -12.63 -7.33 -17.18
C SER A 62 -13.15 -7.77 -18.55
N GLY A 63 -13.71 -6.82 -19.30
CA GLY A 63 -14.28 -7.06 -20.62
C GLY A 63 -13.25 -7.47 -21.69
N PRO A 64 -13.71 -7.92 -22.85
CA PRO A 64 -12.83 -8.42 -23.91
C PRO A 64 -11.94 -7.34 -24.55
N LYS A 65 -12.31 -6.06 -24.40
CA LYS A 65 -11.54 -4.91 -24.90
C LYS A 65 -10.66 -4.26 -23.83
N ASP A 66 -10.83 -4.66 -22.57
CA ASP A 66 -10.04 -4.10 -21.48
C ASP A 66 -8.61 -4.66 -21.51
N PRO A 67 -7.61 -3.86 -21.14
CA PRO A 67 -6.25 -4.36 -20.97
C PRO A 67 -6.22 -5.44 -19.89
N LYS A 68 -5.37 -6.44 -20.10
CA LYS A 68 -5.06 -7.46 -19.09
C LYS A 68 -3.73 -7.13 -18.43
N PHE A 69 -3.63 -7.34 -17.14
CA PHE A 69 -2.41 -7.07 -16.38
C PHE A 69 -1.56 -8.33 -16.24
N GLU A 70 -0.25 -8.14 -16.28
CA GLU A 70 0.77 -9.14 -15.96
C GLU A 70 1.73 -8.59 -14.91
N VAL A 71 1.93 -9.29 -13.79
CA VAL A 71 2.84 -8.87 -12.73
C VAL A 71 4.21 -9.50 -12.94
N VAL A 72 5.21 -8.65 -13.16
CA VAL A 72 6.61 -9.05 -13.33
C VAL A 72 7.38 -8.69 -12.05
N PRO A 73 7.87 -9.66 -11.27
CA PRO A 73 8.57 -9.40 -10.02
C PRO A 73 10.05 -9.04 -10.26
N PHE A 74 10.52 -8.04 -9.51
CA PHE A 74 11.92 -7.65 -9.43
C PHE A 74 12.33 -7.53 -7.95
N ASP A 75 13.41 -8.20 -7.55
CA ASP A 75 13.93 -8.10 -6.19
C ASP A 75 14.80 -6.85 -6.02
N GLY A 76 14.22 -5.82 -5.40
CA GLY A 76 14.93 -4.60 -5.01
C GLY A 76 15.72 -4.72 -3.71
N LYS A 77 15.66 -5.88 -3.02
CA LYS A 77 16.37 -6.21 -1.77
C LYS A 77 16.16 -5.19 -0.63
N GLY A 78 15.13 -4.34 -0.72
CA GLY A 78 14.94 -3.22 0.20
C GLY A 78 16.02 -2.12 0.07
N SER A 79 16.80 -2.12 -1.00
CA SER A 79 17.89 -1.20 -1.28
C SER A 79 17.48 -0.16 -2.32
N PRO A 80 17.65 1.16 -2.06
CA PRO A 80 17.44 2.19 -3.06
C PRO A 80 18.24 1.95 -4.34
N GLN A 81 19.52 1.56 -4.21
CA GLN A 81 20.41 1.32 -5.34
C GLN A 81 19.94 0.15 -6.21
N GLU A 82 19.63 -1.00 -5.60
CA GLU A 82 19.13 -2.18 -6.33
C GLU A 82 17.79 -1.87 -7.01
N SER A 83 16.89 -1.17 -6.30
CA SER A 83 15.57 -0.82 -6.84
C SER A 83 15.65 0.13 -8.03
N THR A 84 16.60 1.07 -8.06
CA THR A 84 16.81 1.94 -9.23
C THR A 84 17.42 1.18 -10.40
N THR A 85 18.29 0.20 -10.13
CA THR A 85 18.85 -0.70 -11.16
C THR A 85 17.74 -1.56 -11.78
N THR A 86 16.87 -2.15 -10.94
CA THR A 86 15.73 -2.94 -11.43
C THR A 86 14.69 -2.10 -12.16
N LEU A 87 14.46 -0.84 -11.75
CA LEU A 87 13.62 0.11 -12.49
C LEU A 87 14.14 0.32 -13.91
N LYS A 88 15.46 0.50 -14.06
CA LYS A 88 16.07 0.65 -15.39
C LYS A 88 15.83 -0.60 -16.24
N SER A 89 16.05 -1.80 -15.68
CA SER A 89 15.78 -3.06 -16.40
C SER A 89 14.33 -3.17 -16.83
N ALA A 90 13.38 -2.89 -15.94
CA ALA A 90 11.95 -2.89 -16.26
C ALA A 90 11.61 -1.88 -17.37
N SER A 91 12.20 -0.69 -17.32
CA SER A 91 12.01 0.34 -18.34
C SER A 91 12.55 -0.08 -19.72
N ASP A 92 13.72 -0.74 -19.75
CA ASP A 92 14.34 -1.25 -20.99
C ASP A 92 13.50 -2.42 -21.57
N GLU A 93 12.78 -3.19 -20.75
CA GLU A 93 11.79 -4.19 -21.16
C GLU A 93 10.44 -3.58 -21.62
N GLY A 94 10.32 -2.27 -21.70
CA GLY A 94 9.09 -1.58 -22.12
C GLY A 94 8.01 -1.46 -21.04
N ILE A 95 8.30 -1.78 -19.77
CA ILE A 95 7.34 -1.64 -18.67
C ILE A 95 7.22 -0.16 -18.28
N ARG A 96 5.98 0.33 -18.21
CA ARG A 96 5.68 1.75 -17.91
C ARG A 96 4.84 1.93 -16.64
N TYR A 97 4.57 0.86 -15.92
CA TYR A 97 3.83 0.85 -14.65
C TYR A 97 4.62 0.04 -13.64
N ILE A 98 4.92 0.65 -12.51
CA ILE A 98 5.58 -0.04 -11.41
C ILE A 98 4.76 0.05 -10.13
N THR A 99 4.95 -0.89 -9.23
CA THR A 99 4.41 -0.85 -7.87
C THR A 99 5.47 -1.22 -6.85
N GLN A 100 5.49 -0.50 -5.72
CA GLN A 100 6.44 -0.68 -4.63
C GLN A 100 5.83 -0.15 -3.33
N GLY A 101 6.23 -0.73 -2.18
CA GLY A 101 5.77 -0.30 -0.87
C GLY A 101 6.79 -0.56 0.24
N GLY A 102 7.74 -1.44 0.02
CA GLY A 102 8.75 -1.84 0.99
C GLY A 102 9.83 -0.78 1.21
N GLY A 103 9.51 0.24 2.05
CA GLY A 103 10.46 1.24 2.50
C GLY A 103 10.40 2.58 1.77
N SER A 104 10.22 3.67 2.55
CA SER A 104 10.10 5.03 1.99
C SER A 104 11.38 5.53 1.35
N GLY A 105 12.56 5.12 1.81
CA GLY A 105 13.84 5.47 1.17
C GLY A 105 13.96 4.92 -0.25
N VAL A 106 13.46 3.70 -0.48
CA VAL A 106 13.35 3.11 -1.83
C VAL A 106 12.38 3.90 -2.69
N ALA A 107 11.20 4.24 -2.15
CA ALA A 107 10.20 5.01 -2.88
C ALA A 107 10.74 6.39 -3.34
N PHE A 108 11.49 7.11 -2.50
CA PHE A 108 12.14 8.37 -2.89
C PHE A 108 13.12 8.19 -4.05
N ALA A 109 13.96 7.14 -3.99
CA ALA A 109 14.92 6.87 -5.05
C ALA A 109 14.23 6.52 -6.40
N LEU A 110 13.13 5.76 -6.33
CA LEU A 110 12.33 5.45 -7.52
C LEU A 110 11.66 6.71 -8.08
N VAL A 111 11.06 7.58 -7.24
CA VAL A 111 10.45 8.85 -7.67
C VAL A 111 11.48 9.74 -8.36
N ASP A 112 12.67 9.93 -7.77
CA ASP A 112 13.74 10.72 -8.36
C ASP A 112 14.20 10.16 -9.71
N SER A 113 14.37 8.85 -9.79
CA SER A 113 14.78 8.17 -11.03
C SER A 113 13.72 8.25 -12.13
N ILE A 114 12.43 8.11 -11.78
CA ILE A 114 11.31 8.22 -12.71
C ILE A 114 11.20 9.66 -13.25
N ASN A 115 11.33 10.66 -12.39
CA ASN A 115 11.31 12.07 -12.82
C ASN A 115 12.43 12.36 -13.83
N LYS A 116 13.68 11.96 -13.51
CA LYS A 116 14.82 12.11 -14.42
C LYS A 116 14.63 11.37 -15.73
N LEU A 117 14.04 10.18 -15.70
CA LEU A 117 13.77 9.39 -16.89
C LEU A 117 12.70 10.07 -17.76
N ALA A 118 11.62 10.55 -17.18
CA ALA A 118 10.53 11.22 -17.88
C ALA A 118 10.97 12.57 -18.51
N GLU A 119 11.94 13.25 -17.89
CA GLU A 119 12.53 14.47 -18.44
C GLU A 119 13.44 14.21 -19.66
N ARG A 120 14.23 13.13 -19.60
CA ARG A 120 15.22 12.81 -20.65
C ARG A 120 14.63 12.03 -21.81
N GLU A 121 13.74 11.10 -21.52
CA GLU A 121 13.14 10.14 -22.42
C GLU A 121 11.61 10.07 -22.14
N PRO A 122 10.83 11.08 -22.57
CA PRO A 122 9.39 11.18 -22.24
C PRO A 122 8.57 9.96 -22.65
N GLU A 123 9.00 9.23 -23.66
CA GLU A 123 8.36 7.97 -24.10
C GLU A 123 8.57 6.81 -23.11
N LYS A 124 9.55 6.95 -22.21
CA LYS A 124 9.79 6.00 -21.10
C LYS A 124 9.16 6.45 -19.79
N ALA A 125 8.33 7.49 -19.79
CA ALA A 125 7.62 7.94 -18.61
C ALA A 125 6.89 6.77 -17.94
N THR A 126 7.04 6.65 -16.62
CA THR A 126 6.62 5.50 -15.85
C THR A 126 5.72 5.94 -14.69
N VAL A 127 4.55 5.33 -14.56
CA VAL A 127 3.63 5.54 -13.43
C VAL A 127 4.02 4.64 -12.27
N PHE A 128 4.20 5.23 -11.10
CA PHE A 128 4.51 4.54 -9.85
C PHE A 128 3.29 4.47 -8.94
N LEU A 129 2.80 3.27 -8.70
CA LEU A 129 1.68 2.95 -7.82
C LEU A 129 2.24 2.52 -6.46
N ASN A 130 2.35 3.45 -5.52
CA ASN A 130 2.87 3.21 -4.18
C ASN A 130 1.77 2.58 -3.30
N TYR A 131 1.98 1.33 -2.86
CA TYR A 131 0.98 0.60 -2.09
C TYR A 131 1.22 0.61 -0.57
N ALA A 132 2.40 1.04 -0.07
CA ALA A 132 2.69 1.02 1.38
C ALA A 132 3.80 1.95 1.88
N ALA A 133 4.57 2.65 1.03
CA ALA A 133 5.57 3.61 1.49
C ALA A 133 4.90 4.88 2.04
N MET A 134 5.11 5.17 3.33
CA MET A 134 4.27 6.08 4.12
C MET A 134 4.87 7.46 4.38
N ASP A 135 6.12 7.74 3.98
CA ASP A 135 6.73 9.04 4.28
C ASP A 135 5.91 10.20 3.68
N PRO A 136 5.55 11.23 4.46
CA PRO A 136 4.75 12.36 3.97
C PRO A 136 5.41 13.14 2.84
N GLY A 137 6.73 13.22 2.80
CA GLY A 137 7.47 13.92 1.75
C GLY A 137 7.14 13.45 0.33
N LEU A 138 6.75 12.17 0.16
CA LEU A 138 6.35 11.59 -1.12
C LEU A 138 5.10 12.26 -1.75
N THR A 139 4.30 12.95 -0.96
CA THR A 139 3.12 13.71 -1.42
C THR A 139 3.15 15.17 -0.92
N ASN A 140 4.32 15.65 -0.50
CA ASN A 140 4.63 17.03 -0.13
C ASN A 140 5.77 17.55 -1.00
N ASP A 141 6.88 17.92 -0.41
CA ASP A 141 8.04 18.56 -1.06
C ASP A 141 8.76 17.69 -2.11
N LYS A 142 8.57 16.37 -2.06
CA LYS A 142 9.11 15.40 -3.03
C LYS A 142 8.02 14.75 -3.89
N CYS A 143 6.87 15.39 -4.00
CA CYS A 143 5.80 14.87 -4.84
C CYS A 143 6.19 14.85 -6.34
N SER A 144 5.58 13.96 -7.07
CA SER A 144 5.82 13.77 -8.50
C SER A 144 4.51 13.50 -9.23
N PHE A 145 4.36 14.04 -10.44
CA PHE A 145 3.24 13.74 -11.32
C PHE A 145 3.12 12.24 -11.65
N TRP A 146 4.23 11.52 -11.61
CA TRP A 146 4.28 10.10 -11.94
C TRP A 146 4.05 9.17 -10.75
N HIS A 147 3.95 9.70 -9.50
CA HIS A 147 3.78 8.92 -8.27
C HIS A 147 2.38 9.07 -7.71
N PHE A 148 1.71 7.94 -7.47
CA PHE A 148 0.37 7.84 -6.90
C PHE A 148 0.40 6.97 -5.64
N ARG A 149 0.06 7.51 -4.48
CA ARG A 149 0.08 6.78 -3.22
C ARG A 149 -1.32 6.26 -2.86
N PHE A 150 -1.45 4.93 -2.83
CA PHE A 150 -2.69 4.22 -2.51
C PHE A 150 -2.81 3.80 -1.04
N TYR A 151 -1.91 4.27 -0.21
CA TYR A 151 -1.83 3.95 1.22
C TYR A 151 -1.77 5.25 2.05
N PRO A 152 -2.31 5.26 3.30
CA PRO A 152 -2.24 6.46 4.13
C PRO A 152 -0.79 6.82 4.47
N SER A 153 -0.50 8.12 4.54
CA SER A 153 0.79 8.59 5.06
C SER A 153 0.92 8.32 6.56
N SER A 154 2.15 8.39 7.07
CA SER A 154 2.39 8.33 8.52
C SER A 154 1.66 9.46 9.27
N GLU A 155 1.59 10.66 8.70
CA GLU A 155 0.85 11.78 9.29
C GLU A 155 -0.65 11.50 9.36
N MET A 156 -1.26 10.94 8.31
CA MET A 156 -2.67 10.54 8.33
C MET A 156 -2.95 9.49 9.42
N LYS A 157 -2.07 8.50 9.55
CA LYS A 157 -2.21 7.46 10.59
C LYS A 157 -2.06 8.03 12.00
N ILE A 158 -1.10 8.93 12.23
CA ILE A 158 -0.90 9.58 13.54
C ILE A 158 -2.02 10.58 13.83
N GLU A 159 -2.57 11.27 12.82
CA GLU A 159 -3.76 12.11 12.99
C GLU A 159 -4.95 11.30 13.50
N ALA A 160 -5.24 10.16 12.88
CA ALA A 160 -6.29 9.25 13.32
C ALA A 160 -6.02 8.71 14.74
N LEU A 161 -4.81 8.23 15.01
CA LEU A 161 -4.42 7.69 16.32
C LEU A 161 -4.55 8.74 17.43
N THR A 162 -4.03 9.93 17.21
CA THR A 162 -4.10 11.00 18.25
C THR A 162 -5.52 11.53 18.42
N THR A 163 -6.38 11.43 17.39
CA THR A 163 -7.82 11.70 17.53
C THR A 163 -8.49 10.65 18.42
N TYR A 164 -8.19 9.36 18.26
CA TYR A 164 -8.67 8.31 19.15
C TYR A 164 -8.20 8.55 20.60
N MET A 165 -6.94 8.94 20.80
CA MET A 165 -6.37 9.19 22.11
C MET A 165 -7.05 10.35 22.88
N LYS A 166 -7.80 11.24 22.20
CA LYS A 166 -8.61 12.25 22.90
C LYS A 166 -9.64 11.63 23.85
N GLY A 167 -10.19 10.47 23.47
CA GLY A 167 -11.15 9.71 24.28
C GLY A 167 -10.53 8.74 25.28
N ARG A 168 -9.20 8.71 25.45
CA ARG A 168 -8.45 7.76 26.30
C ARG A 168 -7.75 8.47 27.46
N PRO A 169 -8.48 8.77 28.54
CA PRO A 169 -7.91 9.44 29.71
C PRO A 169 -6.87 8.59 30.48
N ASP A 170 -6.85 7.30 30.24
CA ASP A 170 -5.89 6.34 30.78
C ASP A 170 -4.49 6.46 30.17
N ILE A 171 -4.35 7.03 28.97
CA ILE A 171 -3.06 7.28 28.33
C ILE A 171 -2.47 8.60 28.85
N LYS A 172 -1.33 8.52 29.56
CA LYS A 172 -0.65 9.67 30.16
C LYS A 172 0.83 9.78 29.79
N LYS A 173 1.51 8.65 29.57
CA LYS A 173 2.95 8.59 29.34
C LYS A 173 3.27 7.73 28.12
N ILE A 174 3.73 8.37 27.07
CA ILE A 174 4.02 7.70 25.79
C ILE A 174 5.54 7.57 25.59
N TYR A 175 5.96 6.39 25.18
CA TYR A 175 7.30 6.14 24.67
C TYR A 175 7.23 5.99 23.14
N LEU A 176 8.05 6.74 22.40
CA LEU A 176 8.21 6.62 20.95
C LEU A 176 9.40 5.69 20.68
N LEU A 177 9.17 4.59 19.97
CA LEU A 177 10.23 3.67 19.57
C LEU A 177 10.10 3.34 18.08
N ASN A 178 11.01 3.86 17.26
CA ASN A 178 10.89 3.77 15.80
C ASN A 178 12.21 3.31 15.16
N GLN A 179 12.12 2.75 13.96
CA GLN A 179 13.29 2.44 13.13
C GLN A 179 13.94 3.73 12.63
N ASN A 180 15.27 3.77 12.62
CA ASN A 180 16.07 4.92 12.21
C ASN A 180 16.15 5.05 10.68
N TYR A 181 15.07 5.54 10.07
CA TYR A 181 14.99 5.96 8.68
C TYR A 181 13.85 6.98 8.50
N THR A 182 13.67 7.54 7.31
CA THR A 182 12.77 8.67 7.07
C THR A 182 11.37 8.47 7.65
N HIS A 183 10.73 7.31 7.42
CA HIS A 183 9.39 7.03 7.96
C HIS A 183 9.36 7.03 9.49
N GLY A 184 10.31 6.38 10.16
CA GLY A 184 10.35 6.34 11.64
C GLY A 184 10.52 7.73 12.26
N VAL A 185 11.39 8.55 11.67
CA VAL A 185 11.58 9.96 12.07
C VAL A 185 10.28 10.75 11.88
N GLN A 186 9.58 10.59 10.77
CA GLN A 186 8.33 11.30 10.50
C GLN A 186 7.20 10.88 11.45
N VAL A 187 7.11 9.60 11.81
CA VAL A 187 6.14 9.14 12.82
C VAL A 187 6.40 9.79 14.18
N ALA A 188 7.65 9.82 14.65
CA ALA A 188 8.00 10.47 15.91
C ALA A 188 7.67 11.97 15.88
N ARG A 189 8.01 12.67 14.78
CA ARG A 189 7.69 14.09 14.58
C ARG A 189 6.20 14.35 14.62
N ALA A 190 5.40 13.59 13.85
CA ALA A 190 3.96 13.74 13.81
C ALA A 190 3.31 13.44 15.17
N ALA A 191 3.75 12.39 15.86
CA ALA A 191 3.25 12.05 17.19
C ALA A 191 3.46 13.21 18.18
N ARG A 192 4.66 13.79 18.23
CA ARG A 192 4.95 14.96 19.09
C ARG A 192 4.04 16.14 18.77
N ALA A 193 3.96 16.52 17.50
CA ALA A 193 3.21 17.68 17.06
C ALA A 193 1.70 17.54 17.33
N TYR A 194 1.14 16.35 17.02
CA TYR A 194 -0.29 16.15 17.13
C TYR A 194 -0.76 15.87 18.57
N LEU A 195 0.07 15.21 19.39
CA LEU A 195 -0.19 15.10 20.83
C LEU A 195 -0.12 16.46 21.53
N ALA A 196 0.89 17.27 21.23
CA ALA A 196 0.97 18.62 21.80
C ALA A 196 -0.28 19.47 21.51
N ARG A 197 -0.89 19.30 20.30
CA ARG A 197 -2.11 20.01 19.92
C ARG A 197 -3.37 19.42 20.55
N LYS A 198 -3.49 18.08 20.64
CA LYS A 198 -4.73 17.39 20.99
C LYS A 198 -4.80 16.89 22.44
N ARG A 199 -3.66 16.54 23.01
CA ARG A 199 -3.49 15.96 24.33
C ARG A 199 -2.22 16.50 24.99
N PRO A 200 -2.15 17.83 25.28
CA PRO A 200 -0.98 18.45 25.90
C PRO A 200 -0.71 17.92 27.32
N ASP A 201 -1.65 17.20 27.90
CA ASP A 201 -1.51 16.50 29.19
C ASP A 201 -0.66 15.21 29.10
N ILE A 202 -0.44 14.67 27.90
CA ILE A 202 0.37 13.46 27.69
C ILE A 202 1.86 13.83 27.69
N GLN A 203 2.63 13.12 28.51
CA GLN A 203 4.08 13.23 28.56
C GLN A 203 4.74 12.23 27.59
N ILE A 204 5.64 12.71 26.75
CA ILE A 204 6.54 11.83 25.99
C ILE A 204 7.75 11.56 26.87
N VAL A 205 7.82 10.34 27.42
CA VAL A 205 8.82 9.92 28.41
C VAL A 205 10.04 9.24 27.81
N GLY A 206 10.04 9.05 26.49
CA GLY A 206 11.19 8.53 25.74
C GLY A 206 10.94 8.60 24.23
N ASP A 207 12.05 8.65 23.48
CA ASP A 207 12.04 8.67 22.01
C ASP A 207 13.36 8.11 21.50
N ASP A 208 13.32 6.84 21.10
CA ASP A 208 14.48 6.12 20.58
C ASP A 208 14.28 5.77 19.10
N LEU A 209 15.34 5.94 18.33
CA LEU A 209 15.46 5.43 16.97
C LEU A 209 16.45 4.25 16.96
N VAL A 210 16.01 3.11 16.45
CA VAL A 210 16.82 1.88 16.35
C VAL A 210 17.25 1.61 14.90
N PRO A 211 18.48 1.13 14.66
CA PRO A 211 18.91 0.79 13.31
C PRO A 211 17.98 -0.24 12.68
N ILE A 212 17.51 0.04 11.45
CA ILE A 212 16.61 -0.86 10.70
C ILE A 212 17.32 -2.17 10.37
N ALA A 213 16.67 -3.30 10.60
CA ALA A 213 17.16 -4.67 10.32
C ALA A 213 18.48 -5.07 11.02
N ALA A 214 19.02 -4.23 11.88
CA ALA A 214 20.29 -4.50 12.56
C ALA A 214 20.13 -4.82 14.04
N THR A 215 19.01 -4.48 14.66
CA THR A 215 18.71 -4.76 16.06
C THR A 215 18.25 -6.22 16.21
N LYS A 216 19.10 -7.05 16.80
CA LYS A 216 18.84 -8.49 16.99
C LYS A 216 18.08 -8.80 18.28
N ASP A 217 18.13 -7.88 19.25
CA ASP A 217 17.47 -8.01 20.55
C ASP A 217 16.97 -6.64 21.00
N PHE A 218 15.70 -6.57 21.38
CA PHE A 218 15.05 -5.36 21.88
C PHE A 218 14.96 -5.29 23.41
N ALA A 219 15.60 -6.21 24.14
CA ALA A 219 15.63 -6.19 25.61
C ALA A 219 16.12 -4.85 26.19
N PRO A 220 17.19 -4.20 25.69
CA PRO A 220 17.61 -2.89 26.17
C PRO A 220 16.54 -1.81 26.00
N GLN A 221 15.85 -1.78 24.83
CA GLN A 221 14.79 -0.82 24.57
C GLN A 221 13.57 -1.08 25.46
N VAL A 222 13.18 -2.34 25.64
CA VAL A 222 12.07 -2.74 26.53
C VAL A 222 12.39 -2.38 27.97
N ALA A 223 13.63 -2.58 28.44
CA ALA A 223 14.07 -2.14 29.78
C ALA A 223 13.94 -0.62 29.96
N LYS A 224 14.33 0.18 28.96
CA LYS A 224 14.14 1.64 28.97
C LYS A 224 12.66 2.03 29.03
N ILE A 225 11.81 1.40 28.20
CA ILE A 225 10.36 1.63 28.21
C ILE A 225 9.80 1.35 29.61
N LYS A 226 10.16 0.21 30.21
CA LYS A 226 9.71 -0.16 31.55
C LYS A 226 10.16 0.83 32.63
N SER A 227 11.42 1.26 32.60
CA SER A 227 11.98 2.21 33.58
C SER A 227 11.44 3.63 33.41
N SER A 228 11.00 4.02 32.21
CA SER A 228 10.41 5.34 31.96
C SER A 228 9.01 5.51 32.56
N GLY A 229 8.38 4.41 32.98
CA GLY A 229 7.00 4.42 33.46
C GLY A 229 5.96 4.72 32.36
N ALA A 230 6.28 4.48 31.10
CA ALA A 230 5.34 4.60 29.99
C ALA A 230 4.15 3.65 30.18
N ASP A 231 2.95 4.12 29.88
CA ASP A 231 1.71 3.32 29.79
C ASP A 231 1.39 2.91 28.33
N THR A 232 2.05 3.56 27.40
CA THR A 232 1.79 3.39 25.97
C THR A 232 3.07 3.54 25.14
N VAL A 233 3.23 2.68 24.13
CA VAL A 233 4.24 2.80 23.08
C VAL A 233 3.57 3.15 21.75
N ILE A 234 4.12 4.12 21.04
CA ILE A 234 3.83 4.34 19.60
C ILE A 234 5.05 3.89 18.82
N THR A 235 4.84 2.97 17.86
CA THR A 235 5.91 2.44 17.02
C THR A 235 5.52 2.31 15.56
N SER A 236 6.46 2.69 14.70
CA SER A 236 6.39 2.47 13.25
C SER A 236 7.22 1.28 12.78
N ASN A 237 7.83 0.54 13.69
CA ASN A 237 8.61 -0.64 13.34
C ASN A 237 7.78 -1.61 12.48
N TRP A 238 8.44 -2.33 11.58
CA TRP A 238 7.83 -3.33 10.71
C TRP A 238 8.80 -4.48 10.46
N GLY A 239 8.30 -5.55 9.85
CA GLY A 239 9.10 -6.75 9.56
C GLY A 239 9.67 -7.38 10.83
N SER A 240 10.88 -7.93 10.73
CA SER A 240 11.55 -8.61 11.84
C SER A 240 11.72 -7.76 13.09
N ASP A 241 11.95 -6.44 12.93
CA ASP A 241 12.19 -5.55 14.07
C ASP A 241 10.94 -5.40 14.96
N LEU A 242 9.75 -5.33 14.36
CA LEU A 242 8.50 -5.30 15.13
C LEU A 242 8.25 -6.62 15.86
N GLY A 243 8.51 -7.73 15.18
CA GLY A 243 8.38 -9.06 15.79
C GLY A 243 9.33 -9.25 16.99
N LEU A 244 10.58 -8.85 16.85
CA LEU A 244 11.57 -8.90 17.94
C LEU A 244 11.20 -7.97 19.10
N LEU A 245 10.65 -6.78 18.81
CA LEU A 245 10.14 -5.89 19.84
C LEU A 245 9.02 -6.54 20.65
N PHE A 246 8.03 -7.13 19.99
CA PHE A 246 6.92 -7.81 20.68
C PHE A 246 7.39 -9.02 21.49
N LYS A 247 8.31 -9.83 20.91
CA LYS A 247 8.92 -10.93 21.64
C LYS A 247 9.60 -10.44 22.91
N SER A 248 10.45 -9.43 22.83
CA SER A 248 11.13 -8.87 24.00
C SER A 248 10.15 -8.28 25.01
N ALA A 249 9.13 -7.55 24.57
CA ALA A 249 8.11 -6.99 25.45
C ALA A 249 7.34 -8.08 26.22
N LYS A 250 7.01 -9.19 25.55
CA LYS A 250 6.39 -10.36 26.16
C LYS A 250 7.32 -11.04 27.17
N ASP A 251 8.57 -11.28 26.80
CA ASP A 251 9.58 -11.95 27.64
C ASP A 251 9.86 -11.14 28.93
N PHE A 252 9.82 -9.81 28.86
CA PHE A 252 9.98 -8.90 30.02
C PHE A 252 8.68 -8.66 30.81
N GLY A 253 7.58 -9.30 30.42
CA GLY A 253 6.29 -9.11 31.05
C GLY A 253 5.74 -7.68 30.96
N LEU A 254 6.09 -6.94 29.90
CA LEU A 254 5.63 -5.58 29.71
C LEU A 254 4.12 -5.57 29.39
N ASN A 255 3.34 -4.92 30.25
CA ASN A 255 1.88 -4.91 30.16
C ASN A 255 1.35 -3.48 29.97
N ILE A 256 1.60 -2.90 28.80
CA ILE A 256 1.19 -1.55 28.41
C ILE A 256 0.61 -1.56 26.99
N ASN A 257 0.01 -0.45 26.57
CA ASN A 257 -0.54 -0.34 25.22
C ASN A 257 0.57 -0.20 24.16
N PHE A 258 0.36 -0.81 23.00
CA PHE A 258 1.17 -0.61 21.80
C PHE A 258 0.29 -0.16 20.66
N TYR A 259 0.50 1.05 20.16
CA TYR A 259 -0.14 1.50 18.92
C TYR A 259 0.88 1.50 17.78
N THR A 260 0.55 0.79 16.73
CA THR A 260 1.47 0.46 15.65
C THR A 260 0.96 0.92 14.30
N MET A 261 1.88 1.00 13.35
CA MET A 261 1.54 1.25 11.95
C MET A 261 1.48 -0.06 11.14
N ASN A 262 1.98 -1.20 11.68
CA ASN A 262 2.30 -2.40 10.92
C ASN A 262 2.05 -3.74 11.65
N ALA A 263 1.30 -3.77 12.76
CA ALA A 263 1.04 -5.03 13.49
C ALA A 263 0.20 -6.05 12.70
N ASN A 264 -0.43 -5.61 11.60
CA ASN A 264 -1.17 -6.46 10.67
C ASN A 264 -0.29 -7.10 9.59
N ASN A 265 1.00 -6.78 9.52
CA ASN A 265 1.90 -7.31 8.50
C ASN A 265 2.14 -8.82 8.69
N PRO A 266 2.44 -9.57 7.61
CA PRO A 266 2.68 -11.01 7.69
C PRO A 266 3.69 -11.40 8.77
N SER A 267 3.42 -12.50 9.47
CA SER A 267 4.15 -13.06 10.61
C SER A 267 4.10 -12.28 11.92
N ILE A 268 3.51 -11.10 11.96
CA ILE A 268 3.38 -10.31 13.20
C ILE A 268 2.18 -10.80 14.05
N PRO A 269 0.98 -11.05 13.50
CA PRO A 269 -0.15 -11.64 14.23
C PRO A 269 0.22 -12.92 15.00
N THR A 270 0.97 -13.82 14.37
CA THR A 270 1.45 -15.08 15.00
C THR A 270 2.29 -14.81 16.27
N GLN A 271 3.06 -13.73 16.31
CA GLN A 271 3.90 -13.38 17.46
C GLN A 271 3.13 -12.72 18.60
N LEU A 272 1.98 -12.09 18.31
CA LEU A 272 1.15 -11.45 19.32
C LEU A 272 0.50 -12.47 20.25
N GLY A 273 -0.13 -13.50 19.68
CA GLY A 273 -0.86 -14.51 20.47
C GLY A 273 -1.83 -13.88 21.47
N ASN A 274 -1.99 -14.48 22.65
CA ASN A 274 -2.83 -13.93 23.70
C ASN A 274 -2.22 -12.69 24.40
N TRP A 275 -0.91 -12.51 24.37
CA TRP A 275 -0.23 -11.39 25.01
C TRP A 275 -0.68 -10.03 24.49
N GLY A 276 -0.95 -9.93 23.18
CA GLY A 276 -1.37 -8.69 22.54
C GLY A 276 -2.82 -8.27 22.82
N THR A 277 -3.63 -9.14 23.45
CA THR A 277 -5.08 -8.93 23.64
C THR A 277 -5.38 -7.60 24.34
N ASP A 278 -6.23 -6.78 23.70
CA ASP A 278 -6.69 -5.46 24.13
C ASP A 278 -5.55 -4.43 24.42
N LYS A 279 -4.31 -4.75 24.02
CA LYS A 279 -3.14 -3.89 24.18
C LYS A 279 -2.49 -3.45 22.88
N VAL A 280 -2.56 -4.29 21.84
CA VAL A 280 -1.90 -3.98 20.58
C VAL A 280 -2.92 -3.50 19.56
N GLY A 281 -2.74 -2.25 19.12
CA GLY A 281 -3.54 -1.61 18.10
C GLY A 281 -2.76 -1.34 16.82
N VAL A 282 -3.43 -1.35 15.68
CA VAL A 282 -2.86 -0.99 14.37
C VAL A 282 -3.76 0.01 13.65
N ILE A 283 -3.16 1.09 13.11
CA ILE A 283 -3.85 2.02 12.22
C ILE A 283 -3.59 1.61 10.78
N TRP A 284 -4.66 1.33 10.04
CA TRP A 284 -4.60 0.89 8.65
C TRP A 284 -5.81 1.38 7.84
N ASN A 285 -5.83 1.14 6.54
CA ASN A 285 -6.92 1.53 5.64
C ASN A 285 -7.83 0.37 5.28
N TRP A 286 -7.72 -0.75 5.99
CA TRP A 286 -8.54 -1.93 5.84
C TRP A 286 -8.47 -2.84 7.07
N GLY A 287 -9.52 -3.61 7.34
CA GLY A 287 -9.52 -4.64 8.37
C GLY A 287 -10.46 -5.79 8.01
N HIS A 288 -9.98 -7.04 8.12
CA HIS A 288 -10.78 -8.23 7.82
C HIS A 288 -12.02 -8.42 8.73
N ASN A 289 -12.06 -7.70 9.84
CA ASN A 289 -13.23 -7.57 10.71
C ASN A 289 -13.93 -6.21 10.56
N ALA A 290 -13.58 -5.43 9.52
CA ALA A 290 -14.30 -4.20 9.21
C ALA A 290 -15.65 -4.51 8.55
N PRO A 291 -16.68 -3.70 8.76
CA PRO A 291 -18.07 -4.05 8.46
C PRO A 291 -18.49 -3.83 7.00
N THR A 292 -17.62 -4.06 6.01
CA THR A 292 -18.00 -3.92 4.60
C THR A 292 -18.19 -5.30 3.96
N PRO A 293 -19.40 -5.65 3.47
CA PRO A 293 -19.69 -6.96 2.89
C PRO A 293 -18.84 -7.31 1.67
N GLU A 294 -18.49 -6.31 0.86
CA GLU A 294 -17.67 -6.46 -0.34
C GLU A 294 -16.25 -6.87 0.03
N LEU A 295 -15.71 -6.26 1.06
CA LEU A 295 -14.37 -6.53 1.55
C LEU A 295 -14.29 -7.91 2.20
N GLU A 296 -15.35 -8.29 2.95
CA GLU A 296 -15.48 -9.62 3.55
C GLU A 296 -15.43 -10.70 2.45
N LYS A 297 -16.12 -10.52 1.33
CA LYS A 297 -16.07 -11.46 0.21
C LYS A 297 -14.66 -11.65 -0.34
N ILE A 298 -13.92 -10.54 -0.52
CA ILE A 298 -12.53 -10.59 -1.00
C ILE A 298 -11.65 -11.34 0.01
N TYR A 299 -11.76 -11.00 1.29
CA TYR A 299 -11.00 -11.65 2.36
C TYR A 299 -11.26 -13.16 2.42
N VAL A 300 -12.53 -13.55 2.47
CA VAL A 300 -12.94 -14.98 2.57
C VAL A 300 -12.47 -15.75 1.34
N ALA A 301 -12.69 -15.23 0.14
CA ALA A 301 -12.27 -15.89 -1.10
C ALA A 301 -10.73 -16.05 -1.17
N TYR A 302 -9.98 -15.03 -0.76
CA TYR A 302 -8.52 -15.08 -0.72
C TYR A 302 -8.04 -16.14 0.30
N LYS A 303 -8.56 -16.10 1.53
CA LYS A 303 -8.18 -17.04 2.59
C LYS A 303 -8.54 -18.50 2.24
N GLN A 304 -9.70 -18.74 1.65
CA GLN A 304 -10.10 -20.08 1.18
C GLN A 304 -9.18 -20.61 0.09
N LYS A 305 -8.73 -19.75 -0.83
CA LYS A 305 -7.85 -20.13 -1.95
C LYS A 305 -6.41 -20.33 -1.53
N THR A 306 -5.89 -19.52 -0.63
CA THR A 306 -4.45 -19.42 -0.33
C THR A 306 -4.08 -19.90 1.07
N GLY A 307 -5.02 -19.99 2.00
CA GLY A 307 -4.77 -20.20 3.43
C GLY A 307 -4.21 -18.98 4.16
N GLU A 308 -3.99 -17.85 3.45
CA GLU A 308 -3.38 -16.63 3.97
C GLU A 308 -4.42 -15.50 4.10
N ASP A 309 -4.08 -14.47 4.88
CA ASP A 309 -4.91 -13.30 5.05
C ASP A 309 -4.67 -12.26 3.94
N PHE A 310 -5.74 -11.68 3.41
CA PHE A 310 -5.64 -10.51 2.53
C PHE A 310 -5.50 -9.24 3.38
N ILE A 311 -4.40 -8.52 3.24
CA ILE A 311 -4.10 -7.36 4.11
C ILE A 311 -3.78 -6.07 3.35
N PHE A 312 -3.55 -6.12 2.03
CA PHE A 312 -3.20 -4.96 1.22
C PHE A 312 -4.33 -4.53 0.28
N ALA A 313 -5.39 -3.90 0.84
CA ALA A 313 -6.45 -3.30 0.01
C ALA A 313 -5.91 -2.27 -1.01
N ALA A 314 -4.72 -1.72 -0.76
CA ALA A 314 -4.04 -0.83 -1.69
C ALA A 314 -3.79 -1.49 -3.07
N HIS A 315 -3.56 -2.80 -3.12
CA HIS A 315 -3.43 -3.52 -4.40
C HIS A 315 -4.74 -3.55 -5.17
N TRP A 316 -5.86 -3.84 -4.46
CA TRP A 316 -7.18 -3.79 -5.09
C TRP A 316 -7.48 -2.41 -5.64
N ASN A 317 -7.29 -1.38 -4.81
CA ASN A 317 -7.59 -0.01 -5.18
C ASN A 317 -6.71 0.48 -6.33
N SER A 318 -5.40 0.24 -6.26
CA SER A 318 -4.47 0.71 -7.30
C SER A 318 -4.72 0.03 -8.64
N MET A 319 -4.92 -1.28 -8.67
CA MET A 319 -5.17 -2.00 -9.94
C MET A 319 -6.55 -1.69 -10.51
N SER A 320 -7.60 -1.57 -9.67
CA SER A 320 -8.94 -1.20 -10.13
C SER A 320 -8.99 0.23 -10.67
N MET A 321 -8.37 1.18 -9.97
CA MET A 321 -8.30 2.57 -10.43
C MET A 321 -7.42 2.70 -11.67
N LEU A 322 -6.33 1.95 -11.78
CA LEU A 322 -5.49 1.90 -12.99
C LEU A 322 -6.29 1.40 -14.20
N LEU A 323 -7.06 0.32 -14.04
CA LEU A 323 -7.93 -0.20 -15.10
C LEU A 323 -8.98 0.85 -15.53
N ASN A 324 -9.61 1.50 -14.55
CA ASN A 324 -10.59 2.55 -14.83
C ASN A 324 -9.95 3.79 -15.51
N ALA A 325 -8.74 4.15 -15.12
CA ALA A 325 -7.98 5.24 -15.76
C ALA A 325 -7.64 4.91 -17.22
N MET A 326 -7.25 3.68 -17.51
CA MET A 326 -7.00 3.22 -18.88
C MET A 326 -8.29 3.22 -19.74
N ARG A 327 -9.43 2.80 -19.16
CA ARG A 327 -10.74 2.88 -19.80
C ARG A 327 -11.13 4.33 -20.12
N GLN A 328 -10.98 5.24 -19.14
CA GLN A 328 -11.28 6.67 -19.29
C GLN A 328 -10.37 7.33 -20.33
N ALA A 329 -9.08 7.04 -20.27
CA ALA A 329 -8.10 7.56 -21.22
C ALA A 329 -8.22 6.90 -22.61
N LYS A 330 -8.93 5.78 -22.73
CA LYS A 330 -8.95 4.92 -23.92
C LYS A 330 -7.54 4.58 -24.42
N SER A 331 -6.61 4.39 -23.51
CA SER A 331 -5.19 4.25 -23.79
C SER A 331 -4.48 3.56 -22.61
N THR A 332 -3.37 2.88 -22.92
CA THR A 332 -2.41 2.39 -21.93
C THR A 332 -1.14 3.23 -21.87
N ASP A 333 -1.13 4.39 -22.54
CA ASP A 333 -0.03 5.36 -22.44
C ASP A 333 0.07 5.93 -21.03
N ALA A 334 1.29 5.88 -20.45
CA ALA A 334 1.53 6.24 -19.05
C ALA A 334 1.10 7.68 -18.74
N LYS A 335 1.37 8.64 -19.64
CA LYS A 335 1.01 10.05 -19.43
C LYS A 335 -0.50 10.26 -19.43
N LYS A 336 -1.21 9.71 -20.40
CA LYS A 336 -2.68 9.82 -20.48
C LYS A 336 -3.37 9.17 -19.29
N VAL A 337 -2.86 8.02 -18.85
CA VAL A 337 -3.36 7.30 -17.68
C VAL A 337 -3.10 8.05 -16.38
N ALA A 338 -1.92 8.65 -16.24
CA ALA A 338 -1.61 9.49 -15.07
C ALA A 338 -2.57 10.67 -14.95
N PHE A 339 -2.87 11.38 -16.05
CA PHE A 339 -3.89 12.44 -16.05
C PHE A 339 -5.29 11.93 -15.71
N ALA A 340 -5.65 10.72 -16.17
CA ALA A 340 -6.94 10.12 -15.86
C ALA A 340 -7.06 9.65 -14.41
N LEU A 341 -5.96 9.36 -13.73
CA LEU A 341 -5.93 9.03 -12.30
C LEU A 341 -6.13 10.27 -11.40
N GLU A 342 -5.75 11.47 -11.85
CA GLU A 342 -5.90 12.70 -11.07
C GLU A 342 -7.37 13.01 -10.77
N GLY A 343 -7.70 13.15 -9.49
CA GLY A 343 -9.08 13.44 -9.05
C GLY A 343 -10.06 12.29 -9.24
N MET A 344 -9.60 11.11 -9.63
CA MET A 344 -10.48 9.95 -9.84
C MET A 344 -11.13 9.53 -8.53
N LYS A 345 -12.45 9.45 -8.54
CA LYS A 345 -13.26 8.82 -7.49
C LYS A 345 -13.57 7.38 -7.85
N TYR A 346 -13.59 6.52 -6.86
CA TYR A 346 -13.87 5.10 -7.04
C TYR A 346 -14.64 4.53 -5.84
N ASN A 347 -15.72 3.81 -6.11
CA ASN A 347 -16.44 3.03 -5.10
C ASN A 347 -15.68 1.73 -4.86
N SER A 348 -14.76 1.79 -3.92
CA SER A 348 -13.93 0.66 -3.50
C SER A 348 -14.69 -0.24 -2.53
N PRO A 349 -14.28 -1.51 -2.38
CA PRO A 349 -14.74 -2.36 -1.29
C PRO A 349 -14.57 -1.77 0.12
N ILE A 350 -13.67 -0.81 0.31
CA ILE A 350 -13.48 -0.09 1.59
C ILE A 350 -14.34 1.19 1.72
N GLY A 351 -15.19 1.49 0.75
CA GLY A 351 -15.98 2.72 0.66
C GLY A 351 -15.54 3.64 -0.47
N GLU A 352 -16.13 4.82 -0.55
CA GLU A 352 -15.73 5.82 -1.56
C GLU A 352 -14.31 6.32 -1.27
N ILE A 353 -13.47 6.30 -2.29
CA ILE A 353 -12.10 6.78 -2.26
C ILE A 353 -11.85 7.76 -3.39
N GLU A 354 -10.90 8.68 -3.21
CA GLU A 354 -10.51 9.66 -4.22
C GLU A 354 -8.98 9.80 -4.29
N MET A 355 -8.44 9.77 -5.49
CA MET A 355 -7.05 10.16 -5.74
C MET A 355 -6.95 11.67 -5.81
N ARG A 356 -6.48 12.32 -4.74
CA ARG A 356 -6.40 13.78 -4.65
C ARG A 356 -5.49 14.35 -5.75
N LYS A 357 -6.03 15.30 -6.53
CA LYS A 357 -5.34 15.84 -7.71
C LYS A 357 -4.10 16.65 -7.36
N THR A 358 -4.07 17.29 -6.19
CA THR A 358 -3.01 18.22 -5.81
C THR A 358 -1.67 17.55 -5.51
N ASP A 359 -1.69 16.29 -5.06
CA ASP A 359 -0.50 15.61 -4.56
C ASP A 359 -0.49 14.09 -4.77
N HIS A 360 -1.51 13.55 -5.42
CA HIS A 360 -1.69 12.12 -5.69
C HIS A 360 -1.70 11.24 -4.42
N GLN A 361 -2.22 11.78 -3.31
CA GLN A 361 -2.52 11.02 -2.11
C GLN A 361 -3.96 10.49 -2.16
N LEU A 362 -4.13 9.17 -2.10
CA LEU A 362 -5.45 8.58 -1.96
C LEU A 362 -6.10 9.01 -0.65
N GLN A 363 -7.33 9.50 -0.74
CA GLN A 363 -8.22 9.75 0.38
C GLN A 363 -9.11 8.51 0.55
N ALA A 364 -9.00 7.85 1.69
CA ALA A 364 -9.69 6.60 1.99
C ALA A 364 -10.00 6.50 3.47
N PRO A 365 -11.00 5.70 3.87
CA PRO A 365 -11.28 5.43 5.28
C PRO A 365 -10.07 4.86 6.01
N LEU A 366 -9.95 5.19 7.31
CA LEU A 366 -8.96 4.62 8.20
C LEU A 366 -9.65 3.86 9.35
N TYR A 367 -8.97 2.85 9.84
CA TYR A 367 -9.42 1.99 10.93
C TYR A 367 -8.34 1.90 12.02
N LEU A 368 -8.76 1.89 13.28
CA LEU A 368 -7.98 1.35 14.38
C LEU A 368 -8.46 -0.07 14.64
N GLY A 369 -7.63 -1.06 14.38
CA GLY A 369 -7.86 -2.44 14.77
C GLY A 369 -7.20 -2.73 16.10
N MET A 370 -7.94 -3.25 17.09
CA MET A 370 -7.39 -3.72 18.36
C MET A 370 -7.36 -5.25 18.37
N TRP A 371 -6.22 -5.80 18.75
CA TRP A 371 -6.01 -7.25 18.82
C TRP A 371 -6.92 -7.90 19.89
N ALA A 372 -7.72 -8.88 19.52
CA ALA A 372 -8.68 -9.52 20.40
C ALA A 372 -8.95 -10.98 19.99
N LYS A 373 -9.48 -11.77 20.92
CA LYS A 373 -9.79 -13.21 20.70
C LYS A 373 -10.92 -13.36 19.68
N GLN A 374 -10.77 -14.31 18.75
CA GLN A 374 -11.82 -14.67 17.81
C GLN A 374 -13.09 -15.16 18.55
N GLY A 375 -14.26 -14.82 18.01
CA GLY A 375 -15.55 -15.10 18.62
C GLY A 375 -15.99 -14.06 19.66
N THR A 376 -15.13 -13.11 20.06
CA THR A 376 -15.57 -11.94 20.84
C THR A 376 -16.22 -10.90 19.92
N LYS A 377 -16.96 -9.95 20.51
CA LYS A 377 -17.68 -8.91 19.76
C LYS A 377 -16.73 -8.20 18.79
N GLY A 378 -17.04 -8.23 17.48
CA GLY A 378 -16.29 -7.56 16.44
C GLY A 378 -15.08 -8.35 15.90
N VAL A 379 -14.88 -9.61 16.32
CA VAL A 379 -13.81 -10.50 15.78
C VAL A 379 -14.43 -11.78 15.22
N LYS A 380 -14.88 -11.70 13.97
CA LYS A 380 -15.41 -12.84 13.22
C LYS A 380 -14.29 -13.72 12.66
N TYR A 381 -13.25 -13.08 12.15
CA TYR A 381 -12.11 -13.72 11.53
C TYR A 381 -10.85 -13.51 12.36
N ASP A 382 -10.06 -14.54 12.48
CA ASP A 382 -8.74 -14.47 13.05
C ASP A 382 -7.69 -14.04 12.02
N ALA A 383 -6.51 -13.66 12.49
CA ALA A 383 -5.36 -13.40 11.66
C ALA A 383 -4.35 -14.55 11.78
N GLU A 384 -3.83 -15.02 10.65
CA GLU A 384 -2.81 -16.07 10.54
C GLU A 384 -3.15 -17.37 11.29
N ASN A 385 -4.43 -17.73 11.37
CA ASN A 385 -4.92 -18.93 12.06
C ASN A 385 -4.54 -19.00 13.56
N THR A 386 -4.41 -17.83 14.21
CA THR A 386 -3.98 -17.73 15.62
C THR A 386 -5.12 -17.87 16.63
N GLY A 387 -6.37 -17.83 16.17
CA GLY A 387 -7.54 -17.70 17.04
C GLY A 387 -7.74 -16.28 17.59
N TYR A 388 -7.01 -15.28 17.08
CA TYR A 388 -7.11 -13.86 17.41
C TYR A 388 -7.13 -13.02 16.12
N GLY A 389 -7.75 -11.84 16.18
CA GLY A 389 -7.82 -10.92 15.07
C GLY A 389 -7.94 -9.46 15.51
N PHE A 390 -7.93 -8.55 14.55
CA PHE A 390 -8.11 -7.13 14.85
C PHE A 390 -9.58 -6.75 14.80
N ARG A 391 -10.16 -6.40 15.97
CA ARG A 391 -11.49 -5.79 16.10
C ARG A 391 -11.43 -4.35 15.63
N SER A 392 -12.40 -3.90 14.82
CA SER A 392 -12.53 -2.46 14.49
C SER A 392 -12.95 -1.69 15.74
N GLU A 393 -12.02 -0.99 16.36
CA GLU A 393 -12.20 -0.17 17.54
C GLU A 393 -12.67 1.24 17.22
N ALA A 394 -12.12 1.83 16.14
CA ALA A 394 -12.54 3.12 15.61
C ALA A 394 -12.43 3.13 14.09
N VAL A 395 -13.28 3.92 13.46
CA VAL A 395 -13.32 4.11 12.01
C VAL A 395 -13.42 5.60 11.73
N TRP A 396 -12.67 6.07 10.76
CA TRP A 396 -12.71 7.44 10.25
C TRP A 396 -13.01 7.42 8.76
N ASP A 397 -13.99 8.19 8.35
CA ASP A 397 -14.31 8.38 6.94
C ASP A 397 -13.15 8.99 6.17
N SER A 398 -13.15 8.82 4.85
CA SER A 398 -12.23 9.50 3.95
C SER A 398 -12.19 11.01 4.28
N TYR A 399 -11.01 11.61 4.20
CA TYR A 399 -10.71 13.01 4.54
C TYR A 399 -10.62 13.37 6.02
N VAL A 400 -11.17 12.60 6.97
CA VAL A 400 -11.06 12.92 8.42
C VAL A 400 -9.61 13.01 8.87
N ALA A 401 -8.75 12.15 8.34
CA ALA A 401 -7.31 12.17 8.60
C ALA A 401 -6.50 12.85 7.49
N SER A 402 -7.17 13.51 6.53
CA SER A 402 -6.50 14.22 5.44
C SER A 402 -5.58 15.31 5.99
N GLN A 403 -4.38 15.40 5.42
CA GLN A 403 -3.41 16.41 5.79
C GLN A 403 -3.27 17.45 4.67
N PRO A 404 -2.95 18.72 4.99
CA PRO A 404 -2.56 19.69 3.99
C PRO A 404 -1.33 19.20 3.22
N THR A 405 -1.16 19.69 2.00
CA THR A 405 0.02 19.36 1.19
C THR A 405 0.78 20.62 0.79
N SER A 406 2.10 20.52 0.75
CA SER A 406 3.02 21.51 0.19
C SER A 406 3.47 21.14 -1.23
N CYS A 407 2.83 20.14 -1.85
CA CYS A 407 3.21 19.64 -3.17
C CYS A 407 3.10 20.69 -4.26
N GLN A 408 4.19 20.86 -5.01
CA GLN A 408 4.29 21.69 -6.21
C GLN A 408 4.88 20.85 -7.35
N MET A 409 4.16 19.77 -7.74
CA MET A 409 4.65 18.86 -8.76
C MET A 409 4.71 19.53 -10.16
N GLN A 410 5.77 19.24 -10.89
CA GLN A 410 5.86 19.59 -12.31
C GLN A 410 5.01 18.62 -13.12
N ARG A 411 4.06 19.15 -13.88
CA ARG A 411 3.19 18.34 -14.75
C ARG A 411 3.68 18.44 -16.19
N PRO A 412 3.73 17.31 -16.92
CA PRO A 412 3.96 17.36 -18.35
C PRO A 412 2.78 18.06 -19.05
N VAL A 413 3.01 18.56 -20.24
CA VAL A 413 1.91 19.07 -21.08
C VAL A 413 0.98 17.89 -21.40
N PRO A 414 -0.35 18.03 -21.30
CA PRO A 414 -1.32 16.98 -21.57
C PRO A 414 -1.23 16.36 -22.97
#